data_1e3efeec1c6f75873552b909bccef3ec
#
_entry.id   1e3efeec1c6f75873552b909bccef3ec
#
_cell.length_a   1.000
_cell.length_b   1.000
_cell.length_c   1.000
_cell.angle_alpha   90.00
_cell.angle_beta   90.00
_cell.angle_gamma   90.00
#
_symmetry.space_group_name_H-M   'P 1'
#
loop_
_entity.id
_entity.type
_entity.pdbx_description
1 polymer ?
#
loop_
_entity_poly.entity_id
_entity_poly.type
_entity_poly.pdbx_seq_one_letter_code
_entity_poly.pdbx_strand_id
1 'polypeptide(L)'
;MDIERIEQYMKRVEASEKETFEPVGRRFKVGLDLGTAYIVIVVLDEENNPIACEKQAASVLRDGVVVDYSGTLKIVRNLKKKLEDRISEKLGKEIELINCAIAMPAGTESSVRTHQYVAEGAGFEVTAVLDEPSAANAVYQIDDGVIVDIGGGTTGLAVLKDGKVTDIADEPTGGTHLSLVLAGNYHITFEEAEKIKQDYGRHREILPILKPVVEKMATIVNKNIRKDEINTIYLCGGTCCLTGMEKIIEKQTGITTIKPENPFLVTPTGIAMNCLLE
;
A
#
# COMPACT_ATOMS: atom_id res chain seq x y z
N MET A 1 -11.25 -9.90 -14.27
CA MET A 1 -11.23 -9.38 -12.88
C MET A 1 -12.63 -8.91 -12.49
N ASP A 2 -13.07 -9.22 -11.27
CA ASP A 2 -14.34 -8.78 -10.71
C ASP A 2 -14.10 -7.60 -9.75
N ILE A 3 -14.28 -6.37 -10.23
CA ILE A 3 -14.03 -5.16 -9.45
C ILE A 3 -15.00 -5.04 -8.27
N GLU A 4 -16.25 -5.52 -8.41
CA GLU A 4 -17.24 -5.46 -7.34
C GLU A 4 -16.83 -6.36 -6.15
N ARG A 5 -16.25 -7.54 -6.45
CA ARG A 5 -15.68 -8.42 -5.43
C ARG A 5 -14.53 -7.74 -4.68
N ILE A 6 -13.64 -7.07 -5.41
CA ILE A 6 -12.52 -6.34 -4.81
C ILE A 6 -13.04 -5.22 -3.93
N GLU A 7 -14.00 -4.44 -4.40
CA GLU A 7 -14.63 -3.37 -3.63
C GLU A 7 -15.25 -3.87 -2.31
N GLN A 8 -16.01 -4.96 -2.37
CA GLN A 8 -16.62 -5.56 -1.18
C GLN A 8 -15.57 -6.05 -0.20
N TYR A 9 -14.50 -6.69 -0.71
CA TYR A 9 -13.41 -7.16 0.12
C TYR A 9 -12.65 -6.01 0.76
N MET A 10 -12.29 -4.97 0.00
CA MET A 10 -11.58 -3.80 0.53
C MET A 10 -12.41 -3.01 1.54
N LYS A 11 -13.74 -2.95 1.41
CA LYS A 11 -14.63 -2.37 2.42
C LYS A 11 -14.57 -3.14 3.74
N ARG A 12 -14.43 -4.47 3.70
CA ARG A 12 -14.24 -5.28 4.92
C ARG A 12 -12.87 -5.03 5.54
N VAL A 13 -11.81 -4.91 4.73
CA VAL A 13 -10.48 -4.54 5.23
C VAL A 13 -10.52 -3.16 5.89
N GLU A 14 -11.15 -2.17 5.28
CA GLU A 14 -11.31 -0.84 5.85
C GLU A 14 -12.12 -0.88 7.17
N ALA A 15 -13.20 -1.65 7.22
CA ALA A 15 -13.98 -1.82 8.43
C ALA A 15 -13.15 -2.42 9.58
N SER A 16 -12.16 -3.28 9.25
CA SER A 16 -11.28 -3.90 10.23
C SER A 16 -10.31 -2.91 10.93
N GLU A 17 -10.20 -1.66 10.46
CA GLU A 17 -9.52 -0.60 11.20
C GLU A 17 -10.25 -0.23 12.50
N LYS A 18 -11.58 -0.36 12.53
CA LYS A 18 -12.44 0.05 13.65
C LYS A 18 -13.03 -1.14 14.41
N GLU A 19 -13.25 -2.23 13.72
CA GLU A 19 -13.88 -3.44 14.23
C GLU A 19 -12.93 -4.62 14.13
N THR A 20 -12.95 -5.53 15.10
CA THR A 20 -12.20 -6.78 15.04
C THR A 20 -13.17 -7.91 14.72
N PHE A 21 -12.91 -8.62 13.61
CA PHE A 21 -13.73 -9.73 13.15
C PHE A 21 -13.28 -11.06 13.78
N GLU A 22 -14.16 -12.05 13.79
CA GLU A 22 -13.83 -13.40 14.22
C GLU A 22 -13.11 -14.16 13.11
N PRO A 23 -11.95 -14.81 13.41
CA PRO A 23 -11.21 -15.58 12.42
C PRO A 23 -11.86 -16.94 12.17
N VAL A 24 -11.65 -17.44 10.97
CA VAL A 24 -11.76 -18.88 10.67
C VAL A 24 -10.38 -19.48 10.96
N GLY A 25 -10.37 -20.54 11.77
CA GLY A 25 -9.08 -21.16 12.17
C GLY A 25 -8.42 -20.50 13.40
N ARG A 26 -7.12 -20.71 13.54
CA ARG A 26 -6.35 -20.30 14.73
C ARG A 26 -5.07 -19.56 14.42
N ARG A 27 -4.66 -19.53 13.16
CA ARG A 27 -3.41 -18.87 12.72
C ARG A 27 -3.75 -17.59 12.00
N PHE A 28 -2.83 -16.65 12.07
CA PHE A 28 -2.99 -15.32 11.49
C PHE A 28 -1.87 -15.05 10.48
N LYS A 29 -2.25 -14.45 9.36
CA LYS A 29 -1.36 -13.89 8.36
C LYS A 29 -1.22 -12.41 8.60
N VAL A 30 0.01 -11.93 8.73
CA VAL A 30 0.27 -10.51 8.95
C VAL A 30 0.98 -9.92 7.74
N GLY A 31 0.47 -8.79 7.25
CA GLY A 31 1.17 -7.94 6.29
C GLY A 31 1.65 -6.67 6.97
N LEU A 32 2.95 -6.46 6.98
CA LEU A 32 3.58 -5.25 7.47
C LEU A 32 4.06 -4.43 6.28
N ASP A 33 3.44 -3.30 6.08
CA ASP A 33 3.80 -2.30 5.07
C ASP A 33 4.53 -1.14 5.76
N LEU A 34 5.82 -0.98 5.45
CA LEU A 34 6.68 0.10 5.95
C LEU A 34 6.73 1.24 4.92
N GLY A 35 5.62 1.94 4.75
CA GLY A 35 5.50 3.02 3.78
C GLY A 35 6.12 4.35 4.24
N THR A 36 6.46 5.21 3.28
CA THR A 36 7.07 6.53 3.52
C THR A 36 6.14 7.46 4.31
N ALA A 37 4.82 7.39 4.12
CA ALA A 37 3.85 8.25 4.79
C ALA A 37 3.13 7.56 5.94
N TYR A 38 2.94 6.25 5.86
CA TYR A 38 2.25 5.43 6.83
C TYR A 38 2.95 4.10 7.03
N ILE A 39 2.95 3.60 8.25
CA ILE A 39 3.19 2.20 8.57
C ILE A 39 1.82 1.55 8.79
N VAL A 40 1.56 0.44 8.09
CA VAL A 40 0.27 -0.27 8.12
C VAL A 40 0.51 -1.73 8.48
N ILE A 41 -0.33 -2.28 9.35
CA ILE A 41 -0.37 -3.72 9.63
C ILE A 41 -1.78 -4.21 9.37
N VAL A 42 -1.91 -5.18 8.47
CA VAL A 42 -3.15 -5.90 8.19
C VAL A 42 -3.03 -7.32 8.71
N VAL A 43 -4.06 -7.77 9.44
CA VAL A 43 -4.16 -9.14 9.93
C VAL A 43 -5.32 -9.84 9.24
N LEU A 44 -5.01 -10.97 8.62
CA LEU A 44 -5.98 -11.88 7.99
C LEU A 44 -5.98 -13.23 8.72
N ASP A 45 -7.05 -13.99 8.57
CA ASP A 45 -7.09 -15.39 8.99
C ASP A 45 -6.49 -16.34 7.92
N GLU A 46 -6.57 -17.64 8.16
CA GLU A 46 -6.06 -18.68 7.27
C GLU A 46 -6.74 -18.66 5.89
N GLU A 47 -7.99 -18.21 5.79
CA GLU A 47 -8.79 -18.11 4.57
C GLU A 47 -8.71 -16.71 3.91
N ASN A 48 -7.81 -15.85 4.39
CA ASN A 48 -7.65 -14.46 3.97
C ASN A 48 -8.86 -13.57 4.29
N ASN A 49 -9.67 -13.88 5.32
CA ASN A 49 -10.67 -12.94 5.80
C ASN A 49 -10.00 -11.85 6.63
N PRO A 50 -10.37 -10.57 6.44
CA PRO A 50 -9.87 -9.47 7.27
C PRO A 50 -10.28 -9.64 8.73
N ILE A 51 -9.33 -9.51 9.66
CA ILE A 51 -9.54 -9.63 11.10
C ILE A 51 -9.38 -8.30 11.80
N ALA A 52 -8.25 -7.64 11.62
CA ALA A 52 -7.95 -6.33 12.19
C ALA A 52 -6.90 -5.60 11.34
N CYS A 53 -6.97 -4.28 11.36
CA CYS A 53 -5.98 -3.42 10.70
C CYS A 53 -5.64 -2.26 11.62
N GLU A 54 -4.37 -1.88 11.66
CA GLU A 54 -3.88 -0.68 12.33
C GLU A 54 -2.91 0.07 11.42
N LYS A 55 -2.95 1.39 11.50
CA LYS A 55 -2.03 2.25 10.76
C LYS A 55 -1.61 3.45 11.57
N GLN A 56 -0.41 3.95 11.28
CA GLN A 56 0.11 5.17 11.89
C GLN A 56 0.85 6.00 10.85
N ALA A 57 0.53 7.29 10.78
CA ALA A 57 1.32 8.24 10.00
C ALA A 57 2.75 8.30 10.56
N ALA A 58 3.73 8.25 9.68
CA ALA A 58 5.14 8.19 10.05
C ALA A 58 5.99 8.98 9.06
N SER A 59 7.09 9.52 9.55
CA SER A 59 8.14 10.20 8.75
C SER A 59 9.51 9.57 9.01
N VAL A 60 9.51 8.26 9.29
CA VAL A 60 10.70 7.47 9.65
C VAL A 60 11.31 6.72 8.46
N LEU A 61 10.62 6.77 7.31
CA LEU A 61 11.12 6.28 6.02
C LEU A 61 11.17 7.41 5.00
N ARG A 62 12.07 7.28 4.03
CA ARG A 62 12.15 8.16 2.85
C ARG A 62 12.39 7.30 1.61
N ASP A 63 11.48 7.39 0.63
CA ASP A 63 11.57 6.65 -0.64
C ASP A 63 11.86 5.15 -0.43
N GLY A 64 11.12 4.52 0.50
CA GLY A 64 11.26 3.10 0.85
C GLY A 64 12.48 2.75 1.71
N VAL A 65 13.28 3.72 2.14
CA VAL A 65 14.47 3.51 2.99
C VAL A 65 14.18 3.93 4.43
N VAL A 66 14.42 3.06 5.40
CA VAL A 66 14.31 3.37 6.83
C VAL A 66 15.44 4.35 7.21
N VAL A 67 15.08 5.59 7.59
CA VAL A 67 16.02 6.63 8.01
C VAL A 67 16.08 6.80 9.53
N ASP A 68 15.05 6.34 10.24
CA ASP A 68 15.02 6.24 11.71
C ASP A 68 14.58 4.83 12.13
N TYR A 69 15.55 3.95 12.34
CA TYR A 69 15.30 2.57 12.75
C TYR A 69 14.57 2.47 14.09
N SER A 70 15.01 3.23 15.09
CA SER A 70 14.43 3.17 16.44
C SER A 70 13.00 3.67 16.46
N GLY A 71 12.71 4.76 15.73
CA GLY A 71 11.36 5.28 15.56
C GLY A 71 10.45 4.29 14.84
N THR A 72 10.94 3.70 13.74
CA THR A 72 10.21 2.68 12.96
C THR A 72 9.87 1.48 13.84
N LEU A 73 10.86 0.91 14.52
CA LEU A 73 10.68 -0.24 15.41
C LEU A 73 9.66 0.03 16.52
N LYS A 74 9.72 1.23 17.12
CA LYS A 74 8.76 1.63 18.15
C LYS A 74 7.34 1.70 17.62
N ILE A 75 7.14 2.24 16.41
CA ILE A 75 5.82 2.32 15.77
C ILE A 75 5.29 0.91 15.51
N VAL A 76 6.10 0.03 14.88
CA VAL A 76 5.69 -1.35 14.56
C VAL A 76 5.30 -2.12 15.82
N ARG A 77 6.11 -2.04 16.89
CA ARG A 77 5.79 -2.67 18.20
C ARG A 77 4.45 -2.18 18.76
N ASN A 78 4.21 -0.88 18.69
CA ASN A 78 2.95 -0.29 19.19
C ASN A 78 1.74 -0.77 18.38
N LEU A 79 1.85 -0.81 17.05
CA LEU A 79 0.77 -1.29 16.18
C LEU A 79 0.52 -2.78 16.39
N LYS A 80 1.59 -3.61 16.47
CA LYS A 80 1.49 -5.04 16.77
C LYS A 80 0.74 -5.25 18.08
N LYS A 81 1.19 -4.59 19.16
CA LYS A 81 0.57 -4.71 20.47
C LYS A 81 -0.92 -4.34 20.46
N LYS A 82 -1.30 -3.23 19.79
CA LYS A 82 -2.70 -2.84 19.67
C LYS A 82 -3.54 -3.92 18.98
N LEU A 83 -3.01 -4.52 17.90
CA LEU A 83 -3.70 -5.59 17.17
C LEU A 83 -3.85 -6.84 18.04
N GLU A 84 -2.79 -7.25 18.73
CA GLU A 84 -2.80 -8.38 19.66
C GLU A 84 -3.83 -8.15 20.80
N ASP A 85 -3.85 -6.95 21.40
CA ASP A 85 -4.78 -6.58 22.46
C ASP A 85 -6.23 -6.64 21.93
N ARG A 86 -6.52 -6.06 20.75
CA ARG A 86 -7.85 -6.06 20.11
C ARG A 86 -8.35 -7.47 19.76
N ILE A 87 -7.47 -8.30 19.20
CA ILE A 87 -7.82 -9.67 18.81
C ILE A 87 -7.98 -10.54 20.07
N SER A 88 -7.14 -10.36 21.09
CA SER A 88 -7.22 -11.07 22.36
C SER A 88 -8.53 -10.76 23.09
N GLU A 89 -8.94 -9.49 23.14
CA GLU A 89 -10.20 -9.06 23.71
C GLU A 89 -11.38 -9.70 22.97
N LYS A 90 -11.36 -9.67 21.63
CA LYS A 90 -12.42 -10.28 20.78
C LYS A 90 -12.57 -11.78 21.01
N LEU A 91 -11.45 -12.49 21.16
CA LEU A 91 -11.44 -13.96 21.26
C LEU A 91 -11.46 -14.49 22.71
N GLY A 92 -11.33 -13.60 23.71
CA GLY A 92 -11.28 -13.98 25.12
C GLY A 92 -10.05 -14.84 25.51
N LYS A 93 -8.96 -14.73 24.75
CA LYS A 93 -7.69 -15.45 24.97
C LYS A 93 -6.51 -14.64 24.48
N GLU A 94 -5.35 -14.84 25.08
CA GLU A 94 -4.11 -14.19 24.63
C GLU A 94 -3.73 -14.63 23.20
N ILE A 95 -3.42 -13.66 22.37
CA ILE A 95 -3.00 -13.85 20.97
C ILE A 95 -1.64 -13.19 20.79
N GLU A 96 -0.74 -13.93 20.16
CA GLU A 96 0.55 -13.45 19.67
C GLU A 96 0.57 -13.55 18.15
N LEU A 97 0.91 -12.46 17.45
CA LEU A 97 1.08 -12.40 16.00
C LEU A 97 2.54 -12.71 15.67
N ILE A 98 2.80 -13.86 15.05
CA ILE A 98 4.15 -14.36 14.78
C ILE A 98 4.51 -14.20 13.30
N ASN A 99 3.81 -14.87 12.40
CA ASN A 99 4.15 -14.91 10.99
C ASN A 99 3.81 -13.60 10.29
N CYS A 100 4.77 -13.04 9.57
CA CYS A 100 4.63 -11.76 8.89
C CYS A 100 5.24 -11.81 7.48
N ALA A 101 4.57 -11.20 6.51
CA ALA A 101 5.16 -10.83 5.24
C ALA A 101 5.44 -9.32 5.21
N ILE A 102 6.45 -8.92 4.45
CA ILE A 102 6.81 -7.52 4.20
C ILE A 102 6.93 -7.26 2.71
N ALA A 103 6.76 -6.00 2.31
CA ALA A 103 7.09 -5.57 0.96
C ALA A 103 7.96 -4.31 0.97
N MET A 104 8.53 -4.01 -0.18
CA MET A 104 9.40 -2.87 -0.38
C MET A 104 9.40 -2.43 -1.84
N PRO A 105 9.77 -1.17 -2.13
CA PRO A 105 9.95 -0.71 -3.49
C PRO A 105 11.01 -1.53 -4.23
N ALA A 106 10.79 -1.77 -5.52
CA ALA A 106 11.75 -2.48 -6.35
C ALA A 106 13.10 -1.73 -6.44
N GLY A 107 14.20 -2.46 -6.53
CA GLY A 107 15.53 -1.84 -6.59
C GLY A 107 16.10 -1.37 -5.26
N THR A 108 15.38 -1.55 -4.15
CA THR A 108 15.84 -1.22 -2.79
C THR A 108 16.41 -2.43 -2.04
N GLU A 109 17.01 -3.37 -2.74
CA GLU A 109 17.53 -4.65 -2.19
C GLU A 109 18.50 -4.45 -1.01
N SER A 110 19.28 -3.35 -1.01
CA SER A 110 20.14 -3.01 0.13
C SER A 110 19.36 -2.69 1.42
N SER A 111 18.10 -2.31 1.30
CA SER A 111 17.22 -1.99 2.44
C SER A 111 16.42 -3.18 2.96
N VAL A 112 16.37 -4.31 2.22
CA VAL A 112 15.64 -5.54 2.61
C VAL A 112 15.94 -5.94 4.04
N ARG A 113 17.22 -6.03 4.37
CA ARG A 113 17.65 -6.46 5.72
C ARG A 113 17.15 -5.51 6.81
N THR A 114 17.13 -4.21 6.54
CA THR A 114 16.66 -3.24 7.53
C THR A 114 15.16 -3.40 7.80
N HIS A 115 14.35 -3.65 6.76
CA HIS A 115 12.92 -3.94 6.91
C HIS A 115 12.70 -5.24 7.67
N GLN A 116 13.45 -6.30 7.33
CA GLN A 116 13.40 -7.57 8.07
C GLN A 116 13.78 -7.37 9.54
N TYR A 117 14.87 -6.66 9.83
CA TYR A 117 15.28 -6.40 11.22
C TYR A 117 14.26 -5.57 12.01
N VAL A 118 13.52 -4.66 11.36
CA VAL A 118 12.41 -3.95 12.01
C VAL A 118 11.29 -4.93 12.38
N ALA A 119 10.88 -5.80 11.46
CA ALA A 119 9.85 -6.81 11.71
C ALA A 119 10.28 -7.80 12.81
N GLU A 120 11.48 -8.38 12.68
CA GLU A 120 12.05 -9.32 13.66
C GLU A 120 12.24 -8.66 15.03
N GLY A 121 12.76 -7.42 15.06
CA GLY A 121 12.90 -6.64 16.28
C GLY A 121 11.56 -6.34 16.97
N ALA A 122 10.46 -6.33 16.23
CA ALA A 122 9.11 -6.21 16.77
C ALA A 122 8.52 -7.56 17.22
N GLY A 123 9.24 -8.67 17.05
CA GLY A 123 8.82 -10.02 17.44
C GLY A 123 7.97 -10.71 16.37
N PHE A 124 8.19 -10.38 15.10
CA PHE A 124 7.65 -11.13 13.97
C PHE A 124 8.69 -12.11 13.42
N GLU A 125 8.22 -13.18 12.80
CA GLU A 125 8.99 -14.07 11.92
C GLU A 125 8.62 -13.71 10.47
N VAL A 126 9.62 -13.25 9.69
CA VAL A 126 9.39 -12.83 8.30
C VAL A 126 9.35 -14.06 7.41
N THR A 127 8.18 -14.38 6.88
CA THR A 127 7.94 -15.58 6.06
C THR A 127 7.97 -15.29 4.55
N ALA A 128 7.81 -14.03 4.14
CA ALA A 128 7.90 -13.61 2.75
C ALA A 128 8.35 -12.16 2.62
N VAL A 129 9.10 -11.87 1.56
CA VAL A 129 9.53 -10.53 1.16
C VAL A 129 9.16 -10.34 -0.31
N LEU A 130 8.44 -9.25 -0.62
CA LEU A 130 7.85 -9.00 -1.92
C LEU A 130 8.19 -7.60 -2.42
N ASP A 131 8.01 -7.32 -3.69
CA ASP A 131 7.81 -5.95 -4.17
C ASP A 131 6.34 -5.55 -4.00
N GLU A 132 6.12 -4.25 -3.78
CA GLU A 132 4.79 -3.71 -3.45
C GLU A 132 3.75 -4.00 -4.54
N PRO A 133 4.01 -3.74 -5.85
CA PRO A 133 3.02 -4.02 -6.89
C PRO A 133 2.71 -5.51 -7.05
N SER A 134 3.71 -6.39 -6.92
CA SER A 134 3.49 -7.85 -6.96
C SER A 134 2.66 -8.33 -5.77
N ALA A 135 2.89 -7.76 -4.58
CA ALA A 135 2.07 -8.05 -3.41
C ALA A 135 0.60 -7.65 -3.66
N ALA A 136 0.37 -6.47 -4.26
CA ALA A 136 -0.98 -6.00 -4.59
C ALA A 136 -1.74 -6.96 -5.52
N ASN A 137 -1.04 -7.75 -6.35
CA ASN A 137 -1.69 -8.73 -7.22
C ASN A 137 -2.40 -9.87 -6.47
N ALA A 138 -2.05 -10.15 -5.23
CA ALA A 138 -2.82 -11.10 -4.43
C ALA A 138 -4.28 -10.65 -4.22
N VAL A 139 -4.53 -9.32 -4.21
CA VAL A 139 -5.86 -8.74 -4.14
C VAL A 139 -6.51 -8.65 -5.52
N TYR A 140 -5.79 -8.14 -6.53
CA TYR A 140 -6.32 -7.92 -7.88
C TYR A 140 -6.55 -9.22 -8.63
N GLN A 141 -5.67 -10.21 -8.47
CA GLN A 141 -5.73 -11.52 -9.14
C GLN A 141 -5.86 -11.38 -10.68
N ILE A 142 -5.00 -10.54 -11.25
CA ILE A 142 -4.95 -10.35 -12.70
C ILE A 142 -3.88 -11.25 -13.33
N ASP A 143 -4.15 -11.73 -14.54
CA ASP A 143 -3.20 -12.47 -15.34
C ASP A 143 -2.43 -11.55 -16.30
N ASP A 144 -3.10 -10.51 -16.85
CA ASP A 144 -2.54 -9.57 -17.81
C ASP A 144 -2.86 -8.13 -17.42
N GLY A 145 -1.86 -7.25 -17.52
CA GLY A 145 -1.99 -5.84 -17.23
C GLY A 145 -0.81 -5.25 -16.47
N VAL A 146 -1.00 -4.07 -15.93
CA VAL A 146 0.00 -3.39 -15.09
C VAL A 146 -0.62 -3.01 -13.77
N ILE A 147 0.02 -3.39 -12.68
CA ILE A 147 -0.28 -2.85 -11.35
C ILE A 147 0.66 -1.69 -11.10
N VAL A 148 0.11 -0.55 -10.69
CA VAL A 148 0.86 0.66 -10.36
C VAL A 148 0.54 1.04 -8.92
N ASP A 149 1.52 0.90 -8.05
CA ASP A 149 1.46 1.35 -6.67
C ASP A 149 2.05 2.77 -6.56
N ILE A 150 1.22 3.72 -6.14
CA ILE A 150 1.69 5.08 -5.90
C ILE A 150 1.59 5.37 -4.41
N GLY A 151 2.73 5.15 -3.76
CA GLY A 151 2.92 5.41 -2.34
C GLY A 151 3.19 6.87 -2.00
N GLY A 152 3.69 7.11 -0.79
CA GLY A 152 4.11 8.45 -0.35
C GLY A 152 5.39 8.93 -1.03
N GLY A 153 6.37 8.03 -1.23
CA GLY A 153 7.70 8.35 -1.79
C GLY A 153 7.83 8.01 -3.27
N THR A 154 7.30 6.87 -3.70
CA THR A 154 7.60 6.26 -4.99
C THR A 154 6.37 5.97 -5.83
N THR A 155 6.59 5.69 -7.12
CA THR A 155 5.66 5.06 -8.06
C THR A 155 6.31 3.76 -8.52
N GLY A 156 5.84 2.66 -7.97
CA GLY A 156 6.22 1.31 -8.35
C GLY A 156 5.26 0.72 -9.38
N LEU A 157 5.74 -0.15 -10.24
CA LEU A 157 4.89 -0.88 -11.18
C LEU A 157 5.39 -2.32 -11.40
N ALA A 158 4.44 -3.22 -11.62
CA ALA A 158 4.69 -4.58 -12.10
C ALA A 158 3.83 -4.86 -13.34
N VAL A 159 4.48 -5.32 -14.39
CA VAL A 159 3.82 -5.80 -15.61
C VAL A 159 3.54 -7.29 -15.45
N LEU A 160 2.30 -7.69 -15.68
CA LEU A 160 1.87 -9.08 -15.63
C LEU A 160 1.48 -9.56 -17.01
N LYS A 161 1.90 -10.79 -17.32
CA LYS A 161 1.54 -11.53 -18.54
C LYS A 161 1.40 -13.01 -18.21
N ASP A 162 0.26 -13.61 -18.61
CA ASP A 162 -0.05 -15.02 -18.32
C ASP A 162 0.11 -15.37 -16.82
N GLY A 163 -0.32 -14.47 -15.93
CA GLY A 163 -0.24 -14.62 -14.48
C GLY A 163 1.15 -14.50 -13.89
N LYS A 164 2.14 -14.05 -14.66
CA LYS A 164 3.54 -13.90 -14.21
C LYS A 164 3.98 -12.44 -14.32
N VAL A 165 4.73 -12.00 -13.34
CA VAL A 165 5.42 -10.72 -13.40
C VAL A 165 6.57 -10.82 -14.41
N THR A 166 6.55 -9.99 -15.44
CA THR A 166 7.57 -9.93 -16.49
C THR A 166 8.55 -8.80 -16.32
N ASP A 167 8.07 -7.67 -15.80
CA ASP A 167 8.88 -6.48 -15.58
C ASP A 167 8.44 -5.79 -14.30
N ILE A 168 9.42 -5.21 -13.59
CA ILE A 168 9.20 -4.40 -12.37
C ILE A 168 10.01 -3.12 -12.50
N ALA A 169 9.45 -1.99 -12.12
CA ALA A 169 10.16 -0.72 -12.02
C ALA A 169 9.66 0.09 -10.82
N ASP A 170 10.52 0.94 -10.29
CA ASP A 170 10.20 1.89 -9.25
C ASP A 170 10.92 3.22 -9.49
N GLU A 171 10.22 4.32 -9.28
CA GLU A 171 10.75 5.67 -9.49
C GLU A 171 10.41 6.56 -8.28
N PRO A 172 11.33 7.39 -7.78
CA PRO A 172 11.14 8.23 -6.60
C PRO A 172 10.22 9.42 -6.88
N THR A 173 8.96 9.15 -7.18
CA THR A 173 7.91 10.15 -7.40
C THR A 173 6.61 9.62 -6.79
N GLY A 174 6.17 10.18 -5.68
CA GLY A 174 4.98 9.75 -4.95
C GLY A 174 4.19 10.92 -4.37
N GLY A 175 3.33 10.64 -3.41
CA GLY A 175 2.41 11.59 -2.79
C GLY A 175 3.07 12.80 -2.12
N THR A 176 4.30 12.66 -1.66
CA THR A 176 5.10 13.77 -1.12
C THR A 176 5.26 14.90 -2.15
N HIS A 177 5.44 14.57 -3.43
CA HIS A 177 5.53 15.58 -4.49
C HIS A 177 4.22 16.36 -4.67
N LEU A 178 3.07 15.69 -4.50
CA LEU A 178 1.75 16.35 -4.53
C LEU A 178 1.64 17.35 -3.38
N SER A 179 2.04 16.97 -2.17
CA SER A 179 1.99 17.83 -1.00
C SER A 179 2.95 19.01 -1.09
N LEU A 180 4.15 18.83 -1.65
CA LEU A 180 5.08 19.92 -1.91
C LEU A 180 4.52 20.93 -2.91
N VAL A 181 3.83 20.48 -3.96
CA VAL A 181 3.17 21.37 -4.92
C VAL A 181 2.04 22.16 -4.27
N LEU A 182 1.22 21.51 -3.44
CA LEU A 182 0.16 22.21 -2.68
C LEU A 182 0.75 23.22 -1.68
N ALA A 183 1.78 22.84 -0.94
CA ALA A 183 2.46 23.72 0.02
C ALA A 183 3.01 24.97 -0.68
N GLY A 184 3.65 24.81 -1.83
CA GLY A 184 4.14 25.93 -2.64
C GLY A 184 3.01 26.79 -3.22
N ASN A 185 1.94 26.16 -3.73
CA ASN A 185 0.82 26.88 -4.34
C ASN A 185 0.03 27.72 -3.33
N TYR A 186 -0.22 27.15 -2.14
CA TYR A 186 -0.99 27.82 -1.09
C TYR A 186 -0.14 28.60 -0.08
N HIS A 187 1.20 28.55 -0.19
CA HIS A 187 2.13 29.15 0.78
C HIS A 187 1.90 28.68 2.22
N ILE A 188 1.72 27.37 2.40
CA ILE A 188 1.46 26.69 3.67
C ILE A 188 2.53 25.66 3.99
N THR A 189 2.51 25.10 5.19
CA THR A 189 3.43 24.02 5.59
C THR A 189 3.13 22.71 4.85
N PHE A 190 4.09 21.80 4.84
CA PHE A 190 3.92 20.46 4.27
C PHE A 190 2.80 19.70 4.99
N GLU A 191 2.73 19.79 6.31
CA GLU A 191 1.73 19.14 7.15
C GLU A 191 0.30 19.65 6.86
N GLU A 192 0.15 20.93 6.60
CA GLU A 192 -1.12 21.51 6.19
C GLU A 192 -1.52 21.05 4.79
N ALA A 193 -0.56 20.99 3.87
CA ALA A 193 -0.77 20.46 2.51
C ALA A 193 -1.18 18.99 2.52
N GLU A 194 -0.55 18.16 3.38
CA GLU A 194 -0.93 16.76 3.59
C GLU A 194 -2.39 16.63 4.04
N LYS A 195 -2.83 17.43 5.00
CA LYS A 195 -4.23 17.43 5.46
C LYS A 195 -5.20 17.81 4.34
N ILE A 196 -4.84 18.81 3.53
CA ILE A 196 -5.65 19.22 2.37
C ILE A 196 -5.73 18.10 1.33
N LYS A 197 -4.61 17.44 1.04
CA LYS A 197 -4.55 16.33 0.09
C LYS A 197 -5.38 15.13 0.54
N GLN A 198 -5.47 14.87 1.84
CA GLN A 198 -6.24 13.78 2.41
C GLN A 198 -7.74 14.08 2.56
N ASP A 199 -8.14 15.33 2.40
CA ASP A 199 -9.54 15.74 2.47
C ASP A 199 -10.25 15.49 1.13
N TYR A 200 -11.04 14.42 1.05
CA TYR A 200 -11.82 14.06 -0.14
C TYR A 200 -12.72 15.21 -0.63
N GLY A 201 -13.22 16.05 0.26
CA GLY A 201 -14.06 17.21 -0.08
C GLY A 201 -13.30 18.26 -0.89
N ARG A 202 -11.97 18.29 -0.78
CA ARG A 202 -11.09 19.23 -1.47
C ARG A 202 -10.52 18.70 -2.78
N HIS A 203 -10.65 17.40 -3.10
CA HIS A 203 -10.02 16.79 -4.27
C HIS A 203 -10.39 17.50 -5.58
N ARG A 204 -11.65 17.93 -5.73
CA ARG A 204 -12.10 18.65 -6.93
C ARG A 204 -11.37 19.99 -7.11
N GLU A 205 -11.06 20.68 -6.02
CA GLU A 205 -10.34 21.96 -6.01
C GLU A 205 -8.86 21.76 -6.34
N ILE A 206 -8.21 20.79 -5.67
CA ILE A 206 -6.76 20.61 -5.74
C ILE A 206 -6.30 19.81 -6.97
N LEU A 207 -7.16 18.99 -7.57
CA LEU A 207 -6.80 18.13 -8.70
C LEU A 207 -6.20 18.92 -9.89
N PRO A 208 -6.71 20.09 -10.30
CA PRO A 208 -6.09 20.89 -11.35
C PRO A 208 -4.66 21.37 -11.01
N ILE A 209 -4.40 21.67 -9.72
CA ILE A 209 -3.07 22.11 -9.23
C ILE A 209 -2.09 20.93 -9.29
N LEU A 210 -2.57 19.74 -8.95
CA LEU A 210 -1.77 18.50 -8.85
C LEU A 210 -1.59 17.79 -10.19
N LYS A 211 -2.40 18.14 -11.20
CA LYS A 211 -2.40 17.48 -12.50
C LYS A 211 -1.01 17.30 -13.12
N PRO A 212 -0.09 18.30 -13.13
CA PRO A 212 1.24 18.12 -13.73
C PRO A 212 2.07 17.01 -13.06
N VAL A 213 1.91 16.82 -11.74
CA VAL A 213 2.60 15.75 -11.01
C VAL A 213 2.01 14.38 -11.36
N VAL A 214 0.67 14.30 -11.45
CA VAL A 214 -0.01 13.06 -11.87
C VAL A 214 0.35 12.70 -13.31
N GLU A 215 0.45 13.68 -14.22
CA GLU A 215 0.93 13.48 -15.59
C GLU A 215 2.38 12.99 -15.64
N LYS A 216 3.25 13.45 -14.71
CA LYS A 216 4.61 12.92 -14.55
C LYS A 216 4.57 11.45 -14.12
N MET A 217 3.72 11.07 -13.15
CA MET A 217 3.53 9.67 -12.76
C MET A 217 3.06 8.81 -13.93
N ALA A 218 2.09 9.28 -14.71
CA ALA A 218 1.66 8.61 -15.93
C ALA A 218 2.80 8.47 -16.97
N THR A 219 3.71 9.44 -17.04
CA THR A 219 4.90 9.37 -17.90
C THR A 219 5.87 8.29 -17.42
N ILE A 220 6.03 8.11 -16.11
CA ILE A 220 6.82 7.02 -15.51
C ILE A 220 6.23 5.68 -15.95
N VAL A 221 4.91 5.49 -15.82
CA VAL A 221 4.23 4.28 -16.29
C VAL A 221 4.52 4.05 -17.77
N ASN A 222 4.30 5.05 -18.62
CA ASN A 222 4.52 4.94 -20.07
C ASN A 222 5.95 4.56 -20.49
N LYS A 223 6.96 4.95 -19.72
CA LYS A 223 8.35 4.60 -20.00
C LYS A 223 8.66 3.14 -19.72
N ASN A 224 7.95 2.55 -18.78
CA ASN A 224 8.25 1.23 -18.24
C ASN A 224 7.30 0.14 -18.76
N ILE A 225 6.41 0.45 -19.70
CA ILE A 225 5.47 -0.50 -20.29
C ILE A 225 5.57 -0.52 -21.81
N ARG A 226 5.20 -1.65 -22.40
CA ARG A 226 4.95 -1.78 -23.85
C ARG A 226 3.45 -1.61 -24.07
N LYS A 227 3.05 -0.42 -24.52
CA LYS A 227 1.63 -0.04 -24.64
C LYS A 227 0.79 -1.00 -25.46
N ASP A 228 1.37 -1.57 -26.51
CA ASP A 228 0.68 -2.49 -27.42
C ASP A 228 0.34 -3.85 -26.77
N GLU A 229 0.94 -4.13 -25.60
CA GLU A 229 0.75 -5.39 -24.86
C GLU A 229 -0.15 -5.19 -23.62
N ILE A 230 -0.46 -3.94 -23.21
CA ILE A 230 -1.16 -3.63 -21.96
C ILE A 230 -2.52 -3.01 -22.26
N ASN A 231 -3.58 -3.63 -21.77
CA ASN A 231 -4.95 -3.15 -21.94
C ASN A 231 -5.50 -2.42 -20.71
N THR A 232 -4.96 -2.68 -19.53
CA THR A 232 -5.48 -2.12 -18.28
C THR A 232 -4.37 -1.81 -17.28
N ILE A 233 -4.49 -0.67 -16.64
CA ILE A 233 -3.68 -0.24 -15.49
C ILE A 233 -4.54 -0.36 -14.23
N TYR A 234 -4.00 -0.99 -13.21
CA TYR A 234 -4.63 -1.19 -11.90
C TYR A 234 -3.87 -0.37 -10.86
N LEU A 235 -4.52 0.65 -10.30
CA LEU A 235 -3.88 1.57 -9.35
C LEU A 235 -4.09 1.12 -7.90
N CYS A 236 -3.04 1.13 -7.11
CA CYS A 236 -3.06 0.97 -5.66
C CYS A 236 -2.14 1.99 -4.99
N GLY A 237 -2.07 1.94 -3.66
CA GLY A 237 -1.29 2.88 -2.85
C GLY A 237 -2.06 4.12 -2.41
N GLY A 238 -1.57 4.75 -1.35
CA GLY A 238 -2.27 5.85 -0.67
C GLY A 238 -2.46 7.10 -1.52
N THR A 239 -1.56 7.38 -2.43
CA THR A 239 -1.66 8.53 -3.34
C THR A 239 -2.80 8.36 -4.35
N CYS A 240 -3.14 7.11 -4.70
CA CYS A 240 -4.25 6.81 -5.58
C CYS A 240 -5.63 7.08 -4.97
N CYS A 241 -5.72 7.43 -3.67
CA CYS A 241 -6.94 7.94 -3.05
C CYS A 241 -7.37 9.31 -3.62
N LEU A 242 -6.48 10.04 -4.30
CA LEU A 242 -6.83 11.29 -4.97
C LEU A 242 -7.89 11.04 -6.05
N THR A 243 -9.09 11.55 -5.83
CA THR A 243 -10.25 11.37 -6.73
C THR A 243 -9.98 12.01 -8.10
N GLY A 244 -10.18 11.23 -9.16
CA GLY A 244 -10.00 11.68 -10.54
C GLY A 244 -8.57 11.47 -11.08
N MET A 245 -7.65 10.99 -10.25
CA MET A 245 -6.28 10.67 -10.66
C MET A 245 -6.26 9.60 -11.76
N GLU A 246 -7.11 8.59 -11.64
CA GLU A 246 -7.26 7.51 -12.61
C GLU A 246 -7.57 8.04 -14.03
N LYS A 247 -8.42 9.07 -14.12
CA LYS A 247 -8.80 9.69 -15.40
C LYS A 247 -7.65 10.46 -16.05
N ILE A 248 -6.79 11.07 -15.24
CA ILE A 248 -5.60 11.78 -15.75
C ILE A 248 -4.59 10.76 -16.28
N ILE A 249 -4.37 9.66 -15.55
CA ILE A 249 -3.46 8.59 -15.96
C ILE A 249 -3.99 7.93 -17.24
N GLU A 250 -5.26 7.55 -17.28
CA GLU A 250 -5.91 6.98 -18.47
C GLU A 250 -5.76 7.90 -19.70
N LYS A 251 -6.05 9.19 -19.53
CA LYS A 251 -5.91 10.16 -20.62
C LYS A 251 -4.47 10.29 -21.13
N GLN A 252 -3.49 10.24 -20.23
CA GLN A 252 -2.08 10.43 -20.57
C GLN A 252 -1.45 9.16 -21.14
N THR A 253 -1.87 8.01 -20.69
CA THR A 253 -1.36 6.71 -21.16
C THR A 253 -2.11 6.19 -22.38
N GLY A 254 -3.38 6.52 -22.50
CA GLY A 254 -4.32 5.93 -23.48
C GLY A 254 -4.75 4.51 -23.11
N ILE A 255 -4.50 4.07 -21.87
CA ILE A 255 -4.81 2.73 -21.37
C ILE A 255 -5.88 2.84 -20.30
N THR A 256 -6.91 2.01 -20.36
CA THR A 256 -7.96 1.95 -19.32
C THR A 256 -7.35 1.84 -17.93
N THR A 257 -7.71 2.75 -17.05
CA THR A 257 -7.13 2.85 -15.71
C THR A 257 -8.20 2.75 -14.65
N ILE A 258 -8.08 1.75 -13.78
CA ILE A 258 -9.06 1.43 -12.73
C ILE A 258 -8.40 1.34 -11.36
N LYS A 259 -9.19 1.60 -10.33
CA LYS A 259 -8.81 1.44 -8.92
C LYS A 259 -10.04 1.14 -8.09
N PRO A 260 -9.90 0.48 -6.93
CA PRO A 260 -10.99 0.41 -5.95
C PRO A 260 -11.26 1.78 -5.33
N GLU A 261 -12.38 1.92 -4.65
CA GLU A 261 -12.76 3.14 -3.93
C GLU A 261 -11.70 3.54 -2.89
N ASN A 262 -11.19 2.55 -2.14
CA ASN A 262 -10.05 2.74 -1.23
C ASN A 262 -8.82 1.92 -1.68
N PRO A 263 -7.94 2.49 -2.52
CA PRO A 263 -6.74 1.81 -3.00
C PRO A 263 -5.60 1.77 -1.96
N PHE A 264 -5.71 2.51 -0.85
CA PHE A 264 -4.67 2.61 0.17
C PHE A 264 -4.33 1.27 0.84
N LEU A 265 -5.36 0.45 1.11
CA LEU A 265 -5.18 -0.81 1.83
C LEU A 265 -4.91 -2.01 0.90
N VAL A 266 -4.86 -1.83 -0.42
CA VAL A 266 -4.65 -2.94 -1.38
C VAL A 266 -3.29 -3.58 -1.15
N THR A 267 -2.22 -2.81 -1.18
CA THR A 267 -0.84 -3.32 -1.01
C THR A 267 -0.62 -3.97 0.35
N PRO A 268 -0.92 -3.35 1.51
CA PRO A 268 -0.73 -4.01 2.80
C PRO A 268 -1.59 -5.27 2.96
N THR A 269 -2.77 -5.32 2.33
CA THR A 269 -3.61 -6.52 2.31
C THR A 269 -2.97 -7.62 1.45
N GLY A 270 -2.48 -7.26 0.27
CA GLY A 270 -1.77 -8.19 -0.60
C GLY A 270 -0.52 -8.76 0.05
N ILE A 271 0.22 -7.95 0.82
CA ILE A 271 1.35 -8.41 1.64
C ILE A 271 0.86 -9.49 2.62
N ALA A 272 -0.22 -9.22 3.36
CA ALA A 272 -0.77 -10.18 4.33
C ALA A 272 -1.21 -11.49 3.66
N MET A 273 -1.83 -11.44 2.47
CA MET A 273 -2.24 -12.63 1.73
C MET A 273 -1.05 -13.54 1.35
N ASN A 274 0.13 -12.96 1.13
CA ASN A 274 1.36 -13.69 0.81
C ASN A 274 2.13 -14.17 2.04
N CYS A 275 1.67 -13.87 3.26
CA CYS A 275 2.26 -14.41 4.48
C CYS A 275 2.07 -15.94 4.52
N LEU A 276 3.17 -16.67 4.69
CA LEU A 276 3.13 -18.12 4.83
C LEU A 276 2.87 -18.46 6.31
N LEU A 277 2.05 -19.49 6.51
CA LEU A 277 1.76 -20.04 7.83
C LEU A 277 2.57 -21.33 8.00
N GLU A 278 3.56 -21.31 8.85
CA GLU A 278 4.30 -22.50 9.26
C GLU A 278 3.57 -23.30 10.33
#